data_584c162e01be58bea27903fefd0d59bd
#
_entry.id   584c162e01be58bea27903fefd0d59bd
#
_cell.length_a   1.000
_cell.length_b   1.000
_cell.length_c   1.000
_cell.angle_alpha   90.00
_cell.angle_beta   90.00
_cell.angle_gamma   90.00
#
_symmetry.space_group_name_H-M   'P 1'
#
loop_
_entity.id
_entity.type
_entity.pdbx_description
1 polymer ?
#
loop_
_entity_poly.entity_id
_entity_poly.type
_entity_poly.pdbx_seq_one_letter_code
_entity_poly.pdbx_strand_id
1 'polypeptide(L)'
;MGLKLFHETGYSSILMPGETRVGLHPAWLVLAVSLWAGFAANVSLWRAIAGTAGGLGLEMTSGLLVAGAAGALLSLLGWRKTLKPAAILVLLAAGFVAASIWSKALPVDASLLSQKPSAMVVPSWASFLRWQVLAALAGLGFVPAIWVWRAHLRRLPAGQQLGVNVLGLLTGLAVAAASAFLLGDVLP
;
A
#
# COMPACT_ATOMS: atom_id res chain seq x y z
N MET A 1 -35.80 14.32 28.30
CA MET A 1 -36.01 14.68 26.87
C MET A 1 -34.77 15.40 26.40
N GLY A 2 -33.87 14.70 25.69
CA GLY A 2 -32.67 15.31 25.12
C GLY A 2 -33.05 16.13 23.88
N LEU A 3 -32.60 17.38 23.83
CA LEU A 3 -32.81 18.29 22.72
C LEU A 3 -32.20 17.68 21.42
N LYS A 4 -33.02 17.05 20.59
CA LYS A 4 -32.66 16.53 19.28
C LYS A 4 -32.27 17.63 18.28
N LEU A 5 -32.44 18.89 18.61
CA LEU A 5 -32.19 20.04 17.74
C LEU A 5 -30.71 20.19 17.29
N PHE A 6 -29.74 19.67 18.05
CA PHE A 6 -28.33 19.79 17.68
C PHE A 6 -27.79 18.65 16.88
N HIS A 7 -28.58 17.59 16.64
CA HIS A 7 -28.13 16.42 15.88
C HIS A 7 -28.23 16.62 14.35
N GLU A 8 -29.02 17.56 13.89
CA GLU A 8 -29.28 17.79 12.46
C GLU A 8 -28.49 18.96 11.86
N THR A 9 -27.98 19.88 12.69
CA THR A 9 -27.33 21.10 12.20
C THR A 9 -25.84 20.99 11.90
N GLY A 10 -25.21 19.82 12.10
CA GLY A 10 -23.78 19.63 11.86
C GLY A 10 -22.83 20.38 12.82
N TYR A 11 -23.40 21.19 13.73
CA TYR A 11 -22.64 21.96 14.72
C TYR A 11 -22.19 21.17 15.96
N SER A 12 -22.61 19.93 16.09
CA SER A 12 -22.19 19.05 17.19
C SER A 12 -20.68 18.79 17.22
N SER A 13 -20.01 18.90 16.08
CA SER A 13 -18.56 18.74 15.99
C SER A 13 -17.77 19.96 16.46
N ILE A 14 -18.40 21.14 16.55
CA ILE A 14 -17.74 22.40 16.96
C ILE A 14 -17.76 22.55 18.48
N LEU A 15 -18.72 21.90 19.14
CA LEU A 15 -19.00 22.15 20.59
C LEU A 15 -18.49 21.00 21.49
N MET A 16 -18.01 19.87 20.94
CA MET A 16 -17.42 18.80 21.75
C MET A 16 -15.91 18.90 21.78
N PRO A 17 -15.27 19.24 22.90
CA PRO A 17 -13.83 19.18 23.07
C PRO A 17 -13.38 17.72 22.91
N GLY A 18 -12.78 17.36 21.76
CA GLY A 18 -12.30 16.02 21.47
C GLY A 18 -12.63 15.49 20.08
N GLU A 19 -13.62 16.04 19.37
CA GLU A 19 -13.97 15.61 17.99
C GLU A 19 -13.26 16.40 16.87
N THR A 20 -12.40 17.33 17.18
CA THR A 20 -11.60 18.11 16.21
C THR A 20 -10.45 17.33 15.58
N ARG A 21 -10.45 16.01 15.64
CA ARG A 21 -9.51 15.23 14.83
C ARG A 21 -9.96 15.30 13.38
N VAL A 22 -9.27 16.13 12.61
CA VAL A 22 -9.42 16.20 11.16
C VAL A 22 -9.23 14.77 10.63
N GLY A 23 -10.33 14.12 10.24
CA GLY A 23 -10.28 12.76 9.72
C GLY A 23 -9.58 12.75 8.37
N LEU A 24 -8.65 11.81 8.17
CA LEU A 24 -7.96 11.60 6.91
C LEU A 24 -8.96 11.21 5.83
N HIS A 25 -8.90 11.86 4.67
CA HIS A 25 -9.74 11.49 3.53
C HIS A 25 -9.35 10.08 3.04
N PRO A 26 -10.32 9.18 2.75
CA PRO A 26 -10.03 7.80 2.34
C PRO A 26 -9.05 7.69 1.15
N ALA A 27 -9.17 8.60 0.16
CA ALA A 27 -8.28 8.63 -0.99
C ALA A 27 -6.81 8.84 -0.60
N TRP A 28 -6.52 9.67 0.40
CA TRP A 28 -5.15 9.87 0.88
C TRP A 28 -4.58 8.61 1.54
N LEU A 29 -5.44 7.85 2.25
CA LEU A 29 -5.00 6.56 2.80
C LEU A 29 -4.65 5.58 1.68
N VAL A 30 -5.53 5.46 0.66
CA VAL A 30 -5.27 4.60 -0.50
C VAL A 30 -3.96 5.01 -1.17
N LEU A 31 -3.78 6.29 -1.47
CA LEU A 31 -2.58 6.81 -2.11
C LEU A 31 -1.32 6.51 -1.27
N ALA A 32 -1.34 6.83 0.02
CA ALA A 32 -0.19 6.63 0.90
C ALA A 32 0.21 5.15 1.00
N VAL A 33 -0.77 4.25 1.17
CA VAL A 33 -0.52 2.81 1.27
C VAL A 33 -0.02 2.24 -0.06
N SER A 34 -0.59 2.69 -1.19
CA SER A 34 -0.17 2.25 -2.53
C SER A 34 1.25 2.69 -2.86
N LEU A 35 1.58 3.95 -2.59
CA LEU A 35 2.95 4.46 -2.77
C LEU A 35 3.94 3.77 -1.82
N TRP A 36 3.53 3.53 -0.58
CA TRP A 36 4.36 2.80 0.37
C TRP A 36 4.68 1.39 -0.13
N ALA A 37 3.67 0.64 -0.58
CA ALA A 37 3.85 -0.72 -1.07
C ALA A 37 4.71 -0.77 -2.35
N GLY A 38 4.52 0.19 -3.28
CA GLY A 38 5.24 0.21 -4.55
C GLY A 38 6.68 0.74 -4.45
N PHE A 39 6.94 1.67 -3.55
CA PHE A 39 8.24 2.36 -3.48
C PHE A 39 8.97 2.12 -2.16
N ALA A 40 8.37 2.42 -1.01
CA ALA A 40 9.05 2.30 0.27
C ALA A 40 9.38 0.83 0.60
N ALA A 41 8.46 -0.09 0.34
CA ALA A 41 8.67 -1.53 0.54
C ALA A 41 9.41 -2.20 -0.62
N ASN A 42 9.74 -1.48 -1.71
CA ASN A 42 10.48 -2.03 -2.85
C ASN A 42 11.99 -2.01 -2.58
N VAL A 43 12.49 -3.06 -1.96
CA VAL A 43 13.91 -3.24 -1.63
C VAL A 43 14.79 -3.23 -2.90
N SER A 44 14.27 -3.78 -4.00
CA SER A 44 15.00 -3.83 -5.28
C SER A 44 15.24 -2.45 -5.85
N LEU A 45 14.25 -1.56 -5.78
CA LEU A 45 14.38 -0.16 -6.16
C LEU A 45 15.50 0.53 -5.36
N TRP A 46 15.53 0.35 -4.05
CA TRP A 46 16.57 0.95 -3.21
C TRP A 46 17.97 0.43 -3.52
N ARG A 47 18.08 -0.86 -3.87
CA ARG A 47 19.34 -1.43 -4.35
C ARG A 47 19.77 -0.88 -5.72
N ALA A 48 18.80 -0.67 -6.63
CA ALA A 48 19.10 -0.06 -7.93
C ALA A 48 19.56 1.40 -7.76
N ILE A 49 18.93 2.17 -6.88
CA ILE A 49 19.34 3.54 -6.53
C ILE A 49 20.76 3.55 -5.93
N ALA A 50 21.09 2.57 -5.09
CA ALA A 50 22.43 2.43 -4.50
C ALA A 50 23.50 1.91 -5.50
N GLY A 51 23.13 1.64 -6.75
CA GLY A 51 24.03 1.12 -7.78
C GLY A 51 24.46 -0.34 -7.58
N THR A 52 23.76 -1.09 -6.72
CA THR A 52 24.08 -2.50 -6.40
C THR A 52 23.23 -3.52 -7.13
N ALA A 53 22.26 -3.10 -7.93
CA ALA A 53 21.36 -3.96 -8.69
C ALA A 53 20.89 -3.26 -9.97
N GLY A 54 20.22 -3.99 -10.86
CA GLY A 54 19.79 -3.67 -12.23
C GLY A 54 19.29 -2.25 -12.56
N GLY A 55 18.73 -2.07 -13.74
CA GLY A 55 18.36 -0.76 -14.28
C GLY A 55 17.29 -0.03 -13.44
N LEU A 56 17.57 1.20 -13.08
CA LEU A 56 16.69 2.05 -12.25
C LEU A 56 15.30 2.21 -12.88
N GLY A 57 15.22 2.26 -14.22
CA GLY A 57 13.96 2.36 -14.96
C GLY A 57 13.04 1.14 -14.75
N LEU A 58 13.60 -0.08 -14.82
CA LEU A 58 12.86 -1.32 -14.59
C LEU A 58 12.27 -1.36 -13.18
N GLU A 59 13.07 -1.00 -12.17
CA GLU A 59 12.65 -1.02 -10.77
C GLU A 59 11.61 0.07 -10.46
N MET A 60 11.72 1.24 -11.07
CA MET A 60 10.69 2.27 -10.94
C MET A 60 9.37 1.85 -11.58
N THR A 61 9.43 1.23 -12.76
CA THR A 61 8.24 0.75 -13.47
C THR A 61 7.56 -0.40 -12.69
N SER A 62 8.35 -1.32 -12.11
CA SER A 62 7.83 -2.36 -11.22
C SER A 62 7.18 -1.77 -9.96
N GLY A 63 7.77 -0.75 -9.39
CA GLY A 63 7.20 -0.01 -8.26
C GLY A 63 5.87 0.66 -8.59
N LEU A 64 5.76 1.28 -9.76
CA LEU A 64 4.51 1.86 -10.27
C LEU A 64 3.44 0.79 -10.52
N LEU A 65 3.83 -0.38 -11.06
CA LEU A 65 2.92 -1.50 -11.25
C LEU A 65 2.32 -1.96 -9.92
N VAL A 66 3.15 -2.16 -8.91
CA VAL A 66 2.71 -2.55 -7.56
C VAL A 66 1.84 -1.47 -6.93
N ALA A 67 2.23 -0.19 -7.02
CA ALA A 67 1.45 0.92 -6.50
C ALA A 67 0.09 1.03 -7.18
N GLY A 68 0.04 0.92 -8.51
CA GLY A 68 -1.20 0.94 -9.29
C GLY A 68 -2.13 -0.22 -8.92
N ALA A 69 -1.60 -1.43 -8.86
CA ALA A 69 -2.36 -2.63 -8.48
C ALA A 69 -2.89 -2.54 -7.04
N ALA A 70 -2.07 -2.11 -6.09
CA ALA A 70 -2.48 -1.88 -4.70
C ALA A 70 -3.54 -0.78 -4.60
N GLY A 71 -3.40 0.32 -5.36
CA GLY A 71 -4.36 1.40 -5.43
C GLY A 71 -5.72 0.95 -5.97
N ALA A 72 -5.72 0.17 -7.05
CA ALA A 72 -6.93 -0.41 -7.62
C ALA A 72 -7.62 -1.35 -6.62
N LEU A 73 -6.86 -2.26 -6.01
CA LEU A 73 -7.39 -3.22 -5.02
C LEU A 73 -7.97 -2.51 -3.79
N LEU A 74 -7.27 -1.52 -3.25
CA LEU A 74 -7.74 -0.75 -2.10
C LEU A 74 -8.95 0.11 -2.44
N SER A 75 -9.04 0.64 -3.67
CA SER A 75 -10.20 1.40 -4.13
C SER A 75 -11.41 0.50 -4.33
N LEU A 76 -11.23 -0.73 -4.83
CA LEU A 76 -12.29 -1.74 -4.91
C LEU A 76 -12.84 -2.10 -3.52
N LEU A 77 -11.97 -2.22 -2.53
CA LEU A 77 -12.31 -2.48 -1.13
C LEU A 77 -12.51 -1.18 -0.32
N GLY A 78 -12.65 -0.03 -0.99
CA GLY A 78 -12.66 1.32 -0.43
C GLY A 78 -13.84 1.66 0.48
N TRP A 79 -14.62 0.68 0.92
CA TRP A 79 -15.73 0.89 1.85
C TRP A 79 -15.22 1.04 3.27
N ARG A 80 -15.94 1.84 4.06
CA ARG A 80 -15.57 2.23 5.43
C ARG A 80 -15.12 1.07 6.33
N LYS A 81 -15.77 -0.10 6.22
CA LYS A 81 -15.47 -1.27 7.07
C LYS A 81 -14.30 -2.11 6.56
N THR A 82 -14.06 -2.09 5.25
CA THR A 82 -13.09 -2.97 4.56
C THR A 82 -11.78 -2.27 4.21
N LEU A 83 -11.78 -0.95 4.05
CA LEU A 83 -10.58 -0.20 3.63
C LEU A 83 -9.41 -0.35 4.61
N LYS A 84 -9.66 -0.18 5.92
CA LYS A 84 -8.59 -0.30 6.93
C LYS A 84 -8.00 -1.71 7.00
N PRO A 85 -8.79 -2.79 7.17
CA PRO A 85 -8.22 -4.12 7.19
C PRO A 85 -7.53 -4.48 5.87
N ALA A 86 -8.08 -4.08 4.72
CA ALA A 86 -7.44 -4.29 3.43
C ALA A 86 -6.09 -3.55 3.33
N ALA A 87 -6.02 -2.29 3.76
CA ALA A 87 -4.79 -1.51 3.77
C ALA A 87 -3.72 -2.14 4.69
N ILE A 88 -4.12 -2.64 5.86
CA ILE A 88 -3.22 -3.35 6.78
C ILE A 88 -2.69 -4.63 6.14
N LEU A 89 -3.55 -5.42 5.50
CA LEU A 89 -3.14 -6.65 4.80
C LEU A 89 -2.15 -6.35 3.66
N VAL A 90 -2.41 -5.32 2.86
CA VAL A 90 -1.49 -4.89 1.79
C VAL A 90 -0.13 -4.48 2.36
N LEU A 91 -0.10 -3.71 3.45
CA LEU A 91 1.15 -3.28 4.09
C LEU A 91 1.94 -4.45 4.68
N LEU A 92 1.25 -5.38 5.34
CA LEU A 92 1.88 -6.57 5.89
C LEU A 92 2.42 -7.48 4.78
N ALA A 93 1.66 -7.68 3.70
CA ALA A 93 2.11 -8.42 2.53
C ALA A 93 3.33 -7.77 1.87
N ALA A 94 3.30 -6.45 1.65
CA ALA A 94 4.43 -5.71 1.10
C ALA A 94 5.67 -5.80 2.00
N GLY A 95 5.50 -5.64 3.31
CA GLY A 95 6.58 -5.81 4.29
C GLY A 95 7.16 -7.22 4.30
N PHE A 96 6.30 -8.25 4.18
CA PHE A 96 6.73 -9.64 4.10
C PHE A 96 7.54 -9.92 2.82
N VAL A 97 7.07 -9.44 1.66
CA VAL A 97 7.79 -9.56 0.38
C VAL A 97 9.13 -8.84 0.45
N ALA A 98 9.16 -7.61 0.97
CA ALA A 98 10.38 -6.85 1.17
C ALA A 98 11.40 -7.59 2.05
N ALA A 99 10.95 -8.13 3.18
CA ALA A 99 11.76 -8.92 4.08
C ALA A 99 12.29 -10.21 3.41
N SER A 100 11.45 -10.86 2.59
CA SER A 100 11.82 -12.05 1.82
C SER A 100 12.92 -11.76 0.80
N ILE A 101 12.78 -10.67 0.03
CA ILE A 101 13.77 -10.23 -0.96
C ILE A 101 15.08 -9.88 -0.24
N TRP A 102 14.99 -9.18 0.90
CA TRP A 102 16.17 -8.84 1.70
C TRP A 102 16.90 -10.09 2.21
N SER A 103 16.16 -11.08 2.70
CA SER A 103 16.75 -12.31 3.26
C SER A 103 17.46 -13.16 2.21
N LYS A 104 16.93 -13.21 0.98
CA LYS A 104 17.47 -14.03 -0.12
C LYS A 104 18.48 -13.30 -0.99
N ALA A 105 18.62 -11.97 -0.86
CA ALA A 105 19.45 -11.12 -1.72
C ALA A 105 19.19 -11.32 -3.22
N LEU A 106 17.94 -11.63 -3.60
CA LEU A 106 17.55 -11.89 -4.98
C LEU A 106 17.56 -10.58 -5.78
N PRO A 107 18.26 -10.52 -6.93
CA PRO A 107 18.08 -9.42 -7.87
C PRO A 107 16.66 -9.51 -8.45
N VAL A 108 16.03 -8.37 -8.72
CA VAL A 108 14.80 -8.33 -9.52
C VAL A 108 15.24 -8.41 -10.97
N ASP A 109 15.21 -9.60 -11.49
CA ASP A 109 15.59 -9.90 -12.86
C ASP A 109 14.41 -10.59 -13.57
N ALA A 110 14.37 -10.56 -14.89
CA ALA A 110 13.35 -11.23 -15.71
C ALA A 110 13.21 -12.72 -15.35
N SER A 111 14.29 -13.36 -14.90
CA SER A 111 14.28 -14.72 -14.37
C SER A 111 13.37 -14.94 -13.17
N LEU A 112 13.04 -13.88 -12.42
CA LEU A 112 12.14 -13.97 -11.27
C LEU A 112 10.67 -14.18 -11.67
N LEU A 113 10.28 -13.67 -12.83
CA LEU A 113 8.93 -13.88 -13.38
C LEU A 113 8.72 -15.32 -13.85
N SER A 114 9.80 -16.03 -14.20
CA SER A 114 9.78 -17.44 -14.60
C SER A 114 9.91 -18.40 -13.40
N GLN A 115 10.31 -17.92 -12.22
CA GLN A 115 10.42 -18.74 -11.02
C GLN A 115 9.06 -18.96 -10.38
N LYS A 116 8.85 -20.14 -9.80
CA LYS A 116 7.61 -20.45 -9.08
C LYS A 116 7.37 -19.42 -7.97
N PRO A 117 6.18 -18.80 -7.90
CA PRO A 117 5.86 -17.75 -6.91
C PRO A 117 6.16 -18.16 -5.47
N SER A 118 5.97 -19.44 -5.15
CA SER A 118 6.26 -20.02 -3.83
C SER A 118 7.73 -19.90 -3.43
N ALA A 119 8.66 -20.01 -4.38
CA ALA A 119 10.09 -19.89 -4.07
C ALA A 119 10.53 -18.45 -3.77
N MET A 120 9.79 -17.45 -4.27
CA MET A 120 10.03 -16.03 -3.98
C MET A 120 9.53 -15.62 -2.60
N VAL A 121 8.37 -16.14 -2.19
CA VAL A 121 7.62 -15.64 -1.03
C VAL A 121 8.00 -16.36 0.26
N VAL A 122 8.45 -17.60 0.18
CA VAL A 122 8.76 -18.41 1.38
C VAL A 122 10.27 -18.61 1.53
N PRO A 123 10.97 -17.72 2.26
CA PRO A 123 12.37 -17.95 2.63
C PRO A 123 12.48 -19.06 3.68
N SER A 124 13.69 -19.61 3.85
CA SER A 124 13.93 -20.54 4.95
C SER A 124 13.67 -19.86 6.30
N TRP A 125 13.03 -20.55 7.23
CA TRP A 125 12.69 -20.02 8.56
C TRP A 125 13.90 -19.44 9.31
N ALA A 126 15.08 -20.02 9.13
CA ALA A 126 16.31 -19.55 9.74
C ALA A 126 16.73 -18.14 9.25
N SER A 127 16.40 -17.78 8.01
CA SER A 127 16.73 -16.45 7.48
C SER A 127 15.84 -15.35 8.04
N PHE A 128 14.61 -15.68 8.50
CA PHE A 128 13.72 -14.71 9.17
C PHE A 128 14.20 -14.31 10.56
N LEU A 129 14.96 -15.16 11.23
CA LEU A 129 15.48 -14.86 12.57
C LEU A 129 16.66 -13.87 12.57
N ARG A 130 17.15 -13.48 11.39
CA ARG A 130 18.14 -12.40 11.30
C ARG A 130 17.48 -11.07 11.69
N TRP A 131 18.12 -10.33 12.59
CA TRP A 131 17.60 -9.07 13.10
C TRP A 131 17.29 -8.03 11.98
N GLN A 132 18.08 -8.03 10.87
CA GLN A 132 17.83 -7.15 9.72
C GLN A 132 16.49 -7.45 9.03
N VAL A 133 16.13 -8.72 8.90
CA VAL A 133 14.88 -9.16 8.29
C VAL A 133 13.72 -8.81 9.20
N LEU A 134 13.87 -9.02 10.50
CA LEU A 134 12.87 -8.62 11.50
C LEU A 134 12.69 -7.10 11.53
N ALA A 135 13.78 -6.33 11.47
CA ALA A 135 13.74 -4.88 11.41
C ALA A 135 13.05 -4.38 10.13
N ALA A 136 13.33 -4.98 8.97
CA ALA A 136 12.66 -4.66 7.72
C ALA A 136 11.16 -4.98 7.78
N LEU A 137 10.77 -6.14 8.28
CA LEU A 137 9.38 -6.52 8.46
C LEU A 137 8.65 -5.58 9.42
N ALA A 138 9.29 -5.23 10.54
CA ALA A 138 8.76 -4.29 11.51
C ALA A 138 8.59 -2.88 10.89
N GLY A 139 9.63 -2.35 10.27
CA GLY A 139 9.65 -0.99 9.72
C GLY A 139 8.76 -0.82 8.49
N LEU A 140 8.80 -1.76 7.55
CA LEU A 140 8.07 -1.66 6.28
C LEU A 140 6.65 -2.22 6.35
N GLY A 141 6.36 -3.16 7.26
CA GLY A 141 5.05 -3.76 7.42
C GLY A 141 4.31 -3.27 8.66
N PHE A 142 4.83 -3.58 9.87
CA PHE A 142 4.09 -3.34 11.11
C PHE A 142 3.94 -1.86 11.47
N VAL A 143 4.97 -1.04 11.33
CA VAL A 143 4.90 0.39 11.67
C VAL A 143 3.82 1.11 10.85
N PRO A 144 3.81 1.02 9.51
CA PRO A 144 2.75 1.66 8.73
C PRO A 144 1.38 1.01 8.97
N ALA A 145 1.29 -0.29 9.25
CA ALA A 145 0.04 -0.95 9.61
C ALA A 145 -0.56 -0.39 10.92
N ILE A 146 0.27 -0.15 11.94
CA ILE A 146 -0.15 0.49 13.20
C ILE A 146 -0.61 1.92 12.94
N TRP A 147 0.08 2.66 12.07
CA TRP A 147 -0.32 4.00 11.68
C TRP A 147 -1.71 3.99 11.03
N VAL A 148 -1.97 3.08 10.08
CA VAL A 148 -3.29 2.91 9.44
C VAL A 148 -4.35 2.53 10.47
N TRP A 149 -4.03 1.65 11.40
CA TRP A 149 -4.95 1.26 12.48
C TRP A 149 -5.39 2.46 13.30
N ARG A 150 -4.46 3.32 13.69
CA ARG A 150 -4.71 4.54 14.50
C ARG A 150 -5.32 5.69 13.70
N ALA A 151 -5.20 5.71 12.37
CA ALA A 151 -5.72 6.76 11.52
C ALA A 151 -7.25 6.90 11.65
N HIS A 152 -7.74 8.11 11.85
CA HIS A 152 -9.16 8.39 11.85
C HIS A 152 -9.59 8.76 10.43
N LEU A 153 -10.48 7.95 9.83
CA LEU A 153 -10.99 8.21 8.49
C LEU A 153 -12.24 9.10 8.55
N ARG A 154 -12.26 10.12 7.71
CA ARG A 154 -13.43 10.98 7.50
C ARG A 154 -14.56 10.16 6.91
N ARG A 155 -15.78 10.37 7.41
CA ARG A 155 -16.99 9.77 6.86
C ARG A 155 -17.42 10.54 5.62
N LEU A 156 -17.50 9.86 4.48
CA LEU A 156 -18.06 10.41 3.26
C LEU A 156 -19.49 9.89 3.06
N PRO A 157 -20.40 10.69 2.46
CA PRO A 157 -21.68 10.21 1.95
C PRO A 157 -21.47 9.08 0.94
N ALA A 158 -22.40 8.12 0.87
CA ALA A 158 -22.24 6.91 0.03
C ALA A 158 -21.93 7.23 -1.44
N GLY A 159 -22.59 8.25 -2.02
CA GLY A 159 -22.36 8.65 -3.41
C GLY A 159 -20.93 9.21 -3.63
N GLN A 160 -20.44 10.04 -2.71
CA GLN A 160 -19.06 10.56 -2.79
C GLN A 160 -18.04 9.45 -2.60
N GLN A 161 -18.29 8.52 -1.68
CA GLN A 161 -17.41 7.38 -1.46
C GLN A 161 -17.34 6.50 -2.73
N LEU A 162 -18.46 6.24 -3.37
CA LEU A 162 -18.50 5.48 -4.63
C LEU A 162 -17.69 6.20 -5.72
N GLY A 163 -17.88 7.52 -5.89
CA GLY A 163 -17.13 8.30 -6.87
C GLY A 163 -15.63 8.24 -6.64
N VAL A 164 -15.18 8.39 -5.37
CA VAL A 164 -13.76 8.28 -4.99
C VAL A 164 -13.22 6.87 -5.28
N ASN A 165 -13.99 5.84 -4.97
CA ASN A 165 -13.59 4.46 -5.19
C ASN A 165 -13.47 4.13 -6.69
N VAL A 166 -14.43 4.57 -7.51
CA VAL A 166 -14.40 4.37 -8.97
C VAL A 166 -13.21 5.11 -9.59
N LEU A 167 -13.01 6.38 -9.22
CA LEU A 167 -11.87 7.16 -9.70
C LEU A 167 -10.54 6.50 -9.29
N GLY A 168 -10.41 6.09 -8.04
CA GLY A 168 -9.21 5.41 -7.55
C GLY A 168 -8.96 4.07 -8.23
N LEU A 169 -10.02 3.31 -8.52
CA LEU A 169 -9.93 2.05 -9.26
C LEU A 169 -9.44 2.29 -10.70
N LEU A 170 -10.05 3.25 -11.41
CA LEU A 170 -9.68 3.57 -12.79
C LEU A 170 -8.25 4.09 -12.89
N THR A 171 -7.85 5.00 -12.01
CA THR A 171 -6.48 5.53 -11.99
C THR A 171 -5.47 4.44 -11.61
N GLY A 172 -5.76 3.60 -10.62
CA GLY A 172 -4.91 2.48 -10.24
C GLY A 172 -4.72 1.48 -11.36
N LEU A 173 -5.81 1.09 -12.05
CA LEU A 173 -5.74 0.20 -13.22
C LEU A 173 -5.00 0.84 -14.39
N ALA A 174 -5.20 2.13 -14.67
CA ALA A 174 -4.49 2.83 -15.73
C ALA A 174 -2.97 2.86 -15.47
N VAL A 175 -2.57 3.18 -14.25
CA VAL A 175 -1.15 3.16 -13.85
C VAL A 175 -0.57 1.75 -13.95
N ALA A 176 -1.28 0.74 -13.45
CA ALA A 176 -0.82 -0.64 -13.52
C ALA A 176 -0.70 -1.14 -14.97
N ALA A 177 -1.69 -0.85 -15.82
CA ALA A 177 -1.67 -1.23 -17.23
C ALA A 177 -0.53 -0.54 -18.01
N ALA A 178 -0.35 0.77 -17.81
CA ALA A 178 0.75 1.52 -18.43
C ALA A 178 2.11 0.97 -17.99
N SER A 179 2.28 0.67 -16.71
CA SER A 179 3.51 0.08 -16.17
C SER A 179 3.75 -1.34 -16.72
N ALA A 180 2.70 -2.16 -16.83
CA ALA A 180 2.80 -3.50 -17.40
C ALA A 180 3.19 -3.47 -18.90
N PHE A 181 2.64 -2.51 -19.65
CA PHE A 181 3.00 -2.29 -21.05
C PHE A 181 4.48 -1.92 -21.19
N LEU A 182 4.96 -0.94 -20.40
CA LEU A 182 6.37 -0.54 -20.41
C LEU A 182 7.31 -1.68 -19.98
N LEU A 183 6.88 -2.54 -19.05
CA LEU A 183 7.66 -3.73 -18.67
C LEU A 183 7.68 -4.78 -19.80
N GLY A 184 6.58 -4.93 -20.53
CA GLY A 184 6.49 -5.86 -21.67
C GLY A 184 7.43 -5.49 -22.82
N ASP A 185 7.68 -4.21 -23.06
CA ASP A 185 8.63 -3.73 -24.06
C ASP A 185 10.11 -3.95 -23.67
N VAL A 186 10.39 -4.10 -22.38
CA VAL A 186 11.75 -4.30 -21.84
C VAL A 186 12.10 -5.78 -21.67
N LEU A 187 11.07 -6.63 -21.60
CA LEU A 187 11.23 -8.09 -21.46
C LEU A 187 11.08 -8.73 -22.84
N PRO A 188 12.15 -9.26 -23.46
CA PRO A 188 12.10 -9.95 -24.73
C PRO A 188 11.33 -11.28 -24.67
#